data_7ffe91b639b03c018085e0132f6341b4
#
_entry.id   7ffe91b639b03c018085e0132f6341b4
#
_cell.length_a   1.000
_cell.length_b   1.000
_cell.length_c   1.000
_cell.angle_alpha   90.00
_cell.angle_beta   90.00
_cell.angle_gamma   90.00
#
_symmetry.space_group_name_H-M   'P 1'
#
loop_
_entity.id
_entity.type
_entity.pdbx_description
1 polymer ?
#
loop_
_entity_poly.entity_id
_entity_poly.type
_entity_poly.pdbx_seq_one_letter_code
_entity_poly.pdbx_strand_id
1 'polypeptide(L)'
;VSVELACALHDVVIVEAGYGTDAGAQKWLDIACREYGAQWPSAAVVVTRASTWRDDPELAWRYPFHVDRLEKLDIPAFPLVNLWDGEDDQIPELRETAARLELRDPIIGNLYRDGGEGLSDQIDAFVDVLSNASMPSKHDSHKGMALLENVKWVAENAYGVPASRVLLKDGFLDSLGAADDLCKAAGMSLDDLALVAVKSPATMTDNDRAPEDERTVTLKKVEVHAGAGLVHVNLTTSLTT
;
A
#
# COMPACT_ATOMS: atom_id res chain seq x y z
N VAL A 1 -14.17 8.45 10.87
CA VAL A 1 -14.65 9.68 11.56
C VAL A 1 -13.71 10.86 11.31
N SER A 2 -12.41 10.79 11.69
CA SER A 2 -11.50 11.96 11.57
C SER A 2 -11.29 12.42 10.12
N VAL A 3 -11.09 11.50 9.19
CA VAL A 3 -10.89 11.83 7.77
C VAL A 3 -12.18 12.34 7.14
N GLU A 4 -13.32 11.71 7.40
CA GLU A 4 -14.61 12.17 6.91
C GLU A 4 -14.92 13.58 7.38
N LEU A 5 -14.63 13.87 8.66
CA LEU A 5 -14.79 15.22 9.20
C LEU A 5 -13.83 16.20 8.52
N ALA A 6 -12.57 15.81 8.30
CA ALA A 6 -11.61 16.65 7.59
C ALA A 6 -12.06 16.93 6.15
N CYS A 7 -12.52 15.92 5.41
CA CYS A 7 -13.06 16.08 4.05
C CYS A 7 -14.34 16.94 4.00
N ALA A 8 -15.14 16.93 5.07
CA ALA A 8 -16.31 17.80 5.16
C ALA A 8 -15.98 19.28 5.45
N LEU A 9 -14.78 19.56 5.98
CA LEU A 9 -14.38 20.90 6.44
C LEU A 9 -13.33 21.55 5.55
N HIS A 10 -12.64 20.80 4.68
CA HIS A 10 -11.48 21.29 3.93
C HIS A 10 -11.50 20.81 2.48
N ASP A 11 -11.03 21.65 1.58
CA ASP A 11 -10.92 21.35 0.14
C ASP A 11 -9.79 20.36 -0.16
N VAL A 12 -8.73 20.37 0.66
CA VAL A 12 -7.58 19.47 0.56
C VAL A 12 -7.32 18.82 1.92
N VAL A 13 -7.26 17.49 1.93
CA VAL A 13 -6.96 16.68 3.13
C VAL A 13 -5.75 15.81 2.86
N ILE A 14 -4.75 15.95 3.71
CA ILE A 14 -3.53 15.12 3.66
C ILE A 14 -3.63 14.04 4.73
N VAL A 15 -3.44 12.79 4.31
CA VAL A 15 -3.43 11.63 5.21
C VAL A 15 -2.05 10.99 5.16
N GLU A 16 -1.37 10.93 6.28
CA GLU A 16 -0.15 10.15 6.41
C GLU A 16 -0.49 8.67 6.63
N ALA A 17 -0.05 7.82 5.72
CA ALA A 17 -0.13 6.37 5.89
C ALA A 17 1.12 5.85 6.59
N GLY A 18 0.98 4.78 7.37
CA GLY A 18 2.13 4.14 8.00
C GLY A 18 3.13 3.59 6.98
N TYR A 19 4.32 3.25 7.45
CA TYR A 19 5.45 2.82 6.63
C TYR A 19 5.07 1.78 5.56
N GLY A 20 5.48 2.07 4.33
CA GLY A 20 5.28 1.22 3.14
C GLY A 20 3.83 1.20 2.63
N THR A 21 3.68 1.22 1.29
CA THR A 21 2.35 1.16 0.65
C THR A 21 1.66 -0.17 0.91
N ASP A 22 2.42 -1.22 1.11
CA ASP A 22 2.00 -2.58 1.42
C ASP A 22 1.58 -2.80 2.88
N ALA A 23 1.76 -1.80 3.74
CA ALA A 23 1.34 -1.84 5.13
C ALA A 23 0.29 -0.75 5.45
N GLY A 24 0.74 0.49 5.52
CA GLY A 24 -0.11 1.61 5.93
C GLY A 24 -1.15 1.97 4.88
N ALA A 25 -0.72 2.15 3.62
CA ALA A 25 -1.64 2.47 2.54
C ALA A 25 -2.60 1.31 2.26
N GLN A 26 -2.15 0.03 2.32
CA GLN A 26 -3.05 -1.11 2.17
C GLN A 26 -4.18 -1.10 3.19
N LYS A 27 -3.86 -0.90 4.47
CA LYS A 27 -4.88 -0.83 5.53
C LYS A 27 -5.81 0.36 5.36
N TRP A 28 -5.26 1.49 4.90
CA TRP A 28 -6.08 2.65 4.59
C TRP A 28 -7.11 2.33 3.49
N LEU A 29 -6.66 1.74 2.38
CA LEU A 29 -7.51 1.41 1.25
C LEU A 29 -8.52 0.30 1.58
N ASP A 30 -8.06 -0.79 2.19
CA ASP A 30 -8.90 -1.96 2.46
C ASP A 30 -9.88 -1.73 3.60
N ILE A 31 -9.48 -1.01 4.65
CA ILE A 31 -10.31 -0.81 5.83
C ILE A 31 -11.02 0.54 5.76
N ALA A 32 -10.27 1.65 5.76
CA ALA A 32 -10.89 2.96 5.88
C ALA A 32 -11.73 3.32 4.65
N CYS A 33 -11.21 3.13 3.45
CA CYS A 33 -11.91 3.49 2.23
C CYS A 33 -13.01 2.47 1.87
N ARG A 34 -12.66 1.17 1.82
CA ARG A 34 -13.60 0.15 1.34
C ARG A 34 -14.67 -0.20 2.37
N GLU A 35 -14.28 -0.51 3.59
CA GLU A 35 -15.23 -0.99 4.58
C GLU A 35 -16.00 0.15 5.25
N TYR A 36 -15.34 1.25 5.54
CA TYR A 36 -15.95 2.37 6.25
C TYR A 36 -16.28 3.57 5.35
N GLY A 37 -16.09 3.46 4.03
CA GLY A 37 -16.52 4.46 3.07
C GLY A 37 -15.73 5.77 3.14
N ALA A 38 -14.51 5.78 3.70
CA ALA A 38 -13.65 6.95 3.63
C ALA A 38 -13.30 7.27 2.17
N GLN A 39 -13.12 8.54 1.87
CA GLN A 39 -12.79 8.97 0.52
C GLN A 39 -11.45 8.35 0.07
N TRP A 40 -11.43 7.85 -1.16
CA TRP A 40 -10.21 7.34 -1.79
C TRP A 40 -9.23 8.47 -2.07
N PRO A 41 -7.90 8.21 -2.00
CA PRO A 41 -6.91 9.20 -2.33
C PRO A 41 -7.02 9.64 -3.79
N SER A 42 -6.99 10.93 -4.04
CA SER A 42 -6.92 11.50 -5.41
C SER A 42 -5.53 11.37 -6.02
N ALA A 43 -4.50 11.34 -5.18
CA ALA A 43 -3.11 11.09 -5.53
C ALA A 43 -2.34 10.66 -4.28
N ALA A 44 -1.14 10.14 -4.47
CA ALA A 44 -0.24 9.77 -3.39
C ALA A 44 1.16 10.38 -3.60
N VAL A 45 1.80 10.78 -2.50
CA VAL A 45 3.21 11.17 -2.49
C VAL A 45 4.00 10.07 -1.79
N VAL A 46 4.93 9.46 -2.52
CA VAL A 46 5.79 8.39 -2.00
C VAL A 46 7.11 9.00 -1.55
N VAL A 47 7.24 9.19 -0.24
CA VAL A 47 8.38 9.90 0.34
C VAL A 47 9.55 8.96 0.58
N THR A 48 10.76 9.40 0.21
CA THR A 48 12.02 8.72 0.49
C THR A 48 13.12 9.74 0.79
N ARG A 49 14.29 9.26 1.20
CA ARG A 49 15.49 10.09 1.41
C ARG A 49 16.48 9.89 0.27
N ALA A 50 17.27 10.94 -0.05
CA ALA A 50 18.32 10.86 -1.04
C ALA A 50 19.33 9.74 -0.75
N SER A 51 19.72 9.56 0.53
CA SER A 51 20.60 8.48 0.95
C SER A 51 20.06 7.08 0.60
N THR A 52 18.74 6.87 0.66
CA THR A 52 18.12 5.58 0.26
C THR A 52 18.33 5.34 -1.24
N TRP A 53 18.18 6.39 -2.07
CA TRP A 53 18.38 6.28 -3.52
C TRP A 53 19.83 6.03 -3.93
N ARG A 54 20.78 6.49 -3.12
CA ARG A 54 22.21 6.26 -3.34
C ARG A 54 22.71 4.93 -2.79
N ASP A 55 22.28 4.58 -1.58
CA ASP A 55 22.94 3.55 -0.76
C ASP A 55 22.15 2.23 -0.67
N ASP A 56 20.87 2.19 -1.07
CA ASP A 56 20.06 0.97 -1.03
C ASP A 56 20.23 0.15 -2.32
N PRO A 57 20.91 -1.01 -2.25
CA PRO A 57 21.10 -1.88 -3.42
C PRO A 57 19.79 -2.48 -3.94
N GLU A 58 18.72 -2.42 -3.14
CA GLU A 58 17.40 -2.93 -3.50
C GLU A 58 16.46 -1.83 -4.03
N LEU A 59 16.94 -0.59 -4.13
CA LEU A 59 16.15 0.53 -4.62
C LEU A 59 15.51 0.24 -5.98
N ALA A 60 16.25 -0.42 -6.87
CA ALA A 60 15.85 -0.68 -8.25
C ALA A 60 14.52 -1.46 -8.37
N TRP A 61 14.14 -2.25 -7.34
CA TRP A 61 12.87 -2.95 -7.34
C TRP A 61 11.91 -2.45 -6.25
N ARG A 62 12.42 -2.07 -5.10
CA ARG A 62 11.60 -1.75 -3.93
C ARG A 62 10.82 -0.45 -4.08
N TYR A 63 11.46 0.59 -4.57
CA TYR A 63 10.79 1.88 -4.71
C TYR A 63 9.80 1.91 -5.88
N PRO A 64 10.15 1.45 -7.10
CA PRO A 64 9.18 1.27 -8.18
C PRO A 64 7.99 0.40 -7.80
N PHE A 65 8.19 -0.67 -7.03
CA PHE A 65 7.11 -1.49 -6.51
C PHE A 65 6.07 -0.68 -5.72
N HIS A 66 6.50 0.23 -4.85
CA HIS A 66 5.57 1.06 -4.07
C HIS A 66 4.80 2.06 -4.94
N VAL A 67 5.43 2.62 -5.96
CA VAL A 67 4.80 3.54 -6.92
C VAL A 67 3.81 2.78 -7.81
N ASP A 68 4.26 1.72 -8.48
CA ASP A 68 3.48 0.89 -9.39
C ASP A 68 2.23 0.29 -8.72
N ARG A 69 2.37 -0.12 -7.46
CA ARG A 69 1.25 -0.65 -6.70
C ARG A 69 0.11 0.36 -6.51
N LEU A 70 0.41 1.62 -6.27
CA LEU A 70 -0.59 2.68 -6.18
C LEU A 70 -1.22 2.96 -7.53
N GLU A 71 -0.41 3.04 -8.58
CA GLU A 71 -0.88 3.27 -9.96
C GLU A 71 -1.73 2.10 -10.49
N LYS A 72 -1.44 0.86 -10.12
CA LYS A 72 -2.31 -0.31 -10.39
C LYS A 72 -3.70 -0.20 -9.76
N LEU A 73 -3.84 0.60 -8.71
CA LEU A 73 -5.10 0.92 -8.06
C LEU A 73 -5.71 2.24 -8.57
N ASP A 74 -5.25 2.76 -9.70
CA ASP A 74 -5.65 4.04 -10.30
C ASP A 74 -5.39 5.26 -9.39
N ILE A 75 -4.40 5.17 -8.50
CA ILE A 75 -3.97 6.27 -7.62
C ILE A 75 -2.65 6.83 -8.17
N PRO A 76 -2.65 8.01 -8.82
CA PRO A 76 -1.43 8.63 -9.32
C PRO A 76 -0.41 8.82 -8.20
N ALA A 77 0.81 8.30 -8.39
CA ALA A 77 1.85 8.32 -7.39
C ALA A 77 3.02 9.23 -7.81
N PHE A 78 3.41 10.13 -6.91
CA PHE A 78 4.49 11.10 -7.11
C PHE A 78 5.67 10.77 -6.20
N PRO A 79 6.86 10.49 -6.77
CA PRO A 79 8.07 10.37 -5.98
C PRO A 79 8.43 11.70 -5.32
N LEU A 80 8.76 11.67 -4.03
CA LEU A 80 9.33 12.79 -3.31
C LEU A 80 10.63 12.35 -2.63
N VAL A 81 11.72 13.01 -2.99
CA VAL A 81 13.05 12.73 -2.42
C VAL A 81 13.44 13.86 -1.48
N ASN A 82 13.48 13.55 -0.19
CA ASN A 82 13.90 14.51 0.83
C ASN A 82 15.42 14.52 0.97
N LEU A 83 16.01 15.69 0.80
CA LEU A 83 17.43 15.95 0.96
C LEU A 83 17.77 16.30 2.42
N TRP A 84 19.00 16.03 2.81
CA TRP A 84 19.65 16.60 3.98
C TRP A 84 20.57 17.75 3.57
N ASP A 85 21.05 18.51 4.56
CA ASP A 85 22.00 19.58 4.31
C ASP A 85 23.28 19.04 3.65
N GLY A 86 23.67 19.67 2.57
CA GLY A 86 24.84 19.29 1.78
C GLY A 86 24.59 18.25 0.69
N GLU A 87 23.33 17.86 0.43
CA GLU A 87 22.97 16.90 -0.63
C GLU A 87 22.40 17.57 -1.89
N ASP A 88 22.38 18.91 -1.96
CA ASP A 88 21.80 19.66 -3.09
C ASP A 88 22.50 19.38 -4.43
N ASP A 89 23.78 19.04 -4.41
CA ASP A 89 24.56 18.67 -5.60
C ASP A 89 24.18 17.30 -6.19
N GLN A 90 23.42 16.48 -5.46
CA GLN A 90 22.95 15.16 -5.90
C GLN A 90 21.67 15.22 -6.76
N ILE A 91 20.99 16.37 -6.84
CA ILE A 91 19.72 16.52 -7.57
C ILE A 91 19.79 15.96 -9.01
N PRO A 92 20.83 16.26 -9.82
CA PRO A 92 20.91 15.72 -11.18
C PRO A 92 20.96 14.19 -11.21
N GLU A 93 21.73 13.56 -10.32
CA GLU A 93 21.86 12.10 -10.22
C GLU A 93 20.55 11.44 -9.76
N LEU A 94 19.82 12.08 -8.83
CA LEU A 94 18.52 11.59 -8.36
C LEU A 94 17.48 11.60 -9.48
N ARG A 95 17.45 12.64 -10.33
CA ARG A 95 16.58 12.70 -11.51
C ARG A 95 16.95 11.64 -12.56
N GLU A 96 18.25 11.45 -12.81
CA GLU A 96 18.74 10.39 -13.70
C GLU A 96 18.33 9.00 -13.17
N THR A 97 18.43 8.79 -11.87
CA THR A 97 18.00 7.56 -11.22
C THR A 97 16.50 7.34 -11.37
N ALA A 98 15.68 8.37 -11.17
CA ALA A 98 14.25 8.29 -11.40
C ALA A 98 13.91 7.89 -12.85
N ALA A 99 14.55 8.54 -13.82
CA ALA A 99 14.37 8.22 -15.23
C ALA A 99 14.76 6.77 -15.57
N ARG A 100 15.87 6.29 -15.01
CA ARG A 100 16.31 4.89 -15.18
C ARG A 100 15.34 3.88 -14.57
N LEU A 101 14.63 4.26 -13.51
CA LEU A 101 13.62 3.45 -12.83
C LEU A 101 12.21 3.64 -13.43
N GLU A 102 12.10 4.37 -14.55
CA GLU A 102 10.83 4.67 -15.23
C GLU A 102 9.77 5.35 -14.34
N LEU A 103 10.24 6.09 -13.34
CA LEU A 103 9.37 6.85 -12.44
C LEU A 103 9.01 8.22 -13.04
N ARG A 104 7.93 8.82 -12.55
CA ARG A 104 7.66 10.25 -12.78
C ARG A 104 8.84 11.09 -12.30
N ASP A 105 9.02 12.29 -12.89
CA ASP A 105 10.02 13.24 -12.42
C ASP A 105 9.78 13.54 -10.93
N PRO A 106 10.78 13.26 -10.05
CA PRO A 106 10.57 13.37 -8.63
C PRO A 106 10.54 14.82 -8.15
N ILE A 107 9.73 15.09 -7.16
CA ILE A 107 9.81 16.30 -6.36
C ILE A 107 11.02 16.14 -5.43
N ILE A 108 12.01 17.05 -5.52
CA ILE A 108 13.25 16.94 -4.76
C ILE A 108 13.51 18.24 -3.99
N GLY A 109 13.76 18.13 -2.69
CA GLY A 109 14.10 19.28 -1.87
C GLY A 109 14.43 18.94 -0.42
N ASN A 110 15.06 19.88 0.27
CA ASN A 110 15.29 19.80 1.71
C ASN A 110 14.09 20.36 2.47
N LEU A 111 13.14 19.47 2.76
CA LEU A 111 11.89 19.87 3.42
C LEU A 111 12.10 20.45 4.83
N TYR A 112 13.13 20.02 5.51
CA TYR A 112 13.45 20.52 6.86
C TYR A 112 14.03 21.94 6.83
N ARG A 113 14.94 22.21 5.88
CA ARG A 113 15.59 23.53 5.73
C ARG A 113 14.68 24.55 5.08
N ASP A 114 14.05 24.18 3.96
CA ASP A 114 13.42 25.11 3.03
C ASP A 114 11.88 25.12 3.14
N GLY A 115 11.32 24.14 3.87
CA GLY A 115 9.87 23.98 3.99
C GLY A 115 9.17 23.82 2.64
N GLY A 116 7.93 24.28 2.53
CA GLY A 116 7.15 24.23 1.31
C GLY A 116 7.66 25.16 0.19
N GLU A 117 8.36 26.22 0.53
CA GLU A 117 8.89 27.18 -0.47
C GLU A 117 9.93 26.52 -1.38
N GLY A 118 10.74 25.60 -0.85
CA GLY A 118 11.74 24.85 -1.62
C GLY A 118 11.15 23.89 -2.68
N LEU A 119 9.84 23.68 -2.67
CA LEU A 119 9.15 22.81 -3.60
C LEU A 119 8.21 23.54 -4.57
N SER A 120 8.00 24.83 -4.41
CA SER A 120 6.97 25.60 -5.12
C SER A 120 7.00 25.43 -6.63
N ASP A 121 8.19 25.36 -7.23
CA ASP A 121 8.38 25.24 -8.68
C ASP A 121 8.20 23.80 -9.21
N GLN A 122 7.99 22.82 -8.34
CA GLN A 122 7.96 21.39 -8.67
C GLN A 122 6.58 20.76 -8.47
N ILE A 123 5.65 21.44 -7.82
CA ILE A 123 4.36 20.86 -7.43
C ILE A 123 3.23 21.08 -8.44
N ASP A 124 3.44 21.86 -9.50
CA ASP A 124 2.39 22.19 -10.47
C ASP A 124 1.76 20.94 -11.09
N ALA A 125 2.57 19.96 -11.52
CA ALA A 125 2.07 18.71 -12.08
C ALA A 125 1.25 17.88 -11.06
N PHE A 126 1.61 17.95 -9.78
CA PHE A 126 0.85 17.32 -8.70
C PHE A 126 -0.49 18.04 -8.46
N VAL A 127 -0.49 19.36 -8.46
CA VAL A 127 -1.70 20.18 -8.32
C VAL A 127 -2.66 19.96 -9.50
N ASP A 128 -2.14 19.88 -10.72
CA ASP A 128 -2.94 19.57 -11.91
C ASP A 128 -3.62 18.21 -11.81
N VAL A 129 -2.90 17.18 -11.33
CA VAL A 129 -3.48 15.86 -11.11
C VAL A 129 -4.56 15.90 -10.03
N LEU A 130 -4.32 16.57 -8.90
CA LEU A 130 -5.33 16.72 -7.84
C LEU A 130 -6.59 17.42 -8.34
N SER A 131 -6.42 18.47 -9.16
CA SER A 131 -7.54 19.27 -9.70
C SER A 131 -8.42 18.48 -10.68
N ASN A 132 -7.86 17.46 -11.34
CA ASN A 132 -8.54 16.64 -12.34
C ASN A 132 -8.78 15.19 -11.89
N ALA A 133 -8.54 14.89 -10.61
CA ALA A 133 -8.65 13.54 -10.09
C ALA A 133 -10.09 13.01 -10.17
N SER A 134 -10.23 11.75 -10.58
CA SER A 134 -11.48 10.99 -10.56
C SER A 134 -11.38 9.86 -9.54
N MET A 135 -12.53 9.34 -9.11
CA MET A 135 -12.56 8.15 -8.23
C MET A 135 -11.88 6.96 -8.92
N PRO A 136 -11.01 6.23 -8.23
CA PRO A 136 -10.39 5.03 -8.75
C PRO A 136 -11.44 3.98 -9.18
N SER A 137 -11.22 3.34 -10.32
CA SER A 137 -12.17 2.37 -10.89
C SER A 137 -12.23 1.05 -10.12
N LYS A 138 -11.19 0.75 -9.32
CA LYS A 138 -11.01 -0.53 -8.62
C LYS A 138 -11.38 -0.50 -7.14
N HIS A 139 -12.04 0.53 -6.66
CA HIS A 139 -12.29 0.72 -5.23
C HIS A 139 -13.18 -0.35 -4.57
N ASP A 140 -14.11 -0.97 -5.31
CA ASP A 140 -15.03 -1.99 -4.77
C ASP A 140 -14.81 -3.41 -5.31
N SER A 141 -13.74 -3.63 -6.08
CA SER A 141 -13.61 -4.80 -6.94
C SER A 141 -13.57 -6.15 -6.21
N HIS A 142 -13.27 -6.20 -4.91
CA HIS A 142 -13.27 -7.45 -4.14
C HIS A 142 -14.19 -7.44 -2.91
N LYS A 143 -15.02 -6.44 -2.76
CA LYS A 143 -15.99 -6.37 -1.66
C LYS A 143 -17.03 -7.50 -1.78
N GLY A 144 -17.33 -8.15 -0.66
CA GLY A 144 -18.29 -9.27 -0.60
C GLY A 144 -17.77 -10.59 -1.18
N MET A 145 -16.48 -10.69 -1.49
CA MET A 145 -15.86 -11.97 -1.84
C MET A 145 -15.65 -12.84 -0.60
N ALA A 146 -15.74 -14.17 -0.78
CA ALA A 146 -15.28 -15.11 0.26
C ALA A 146 -13.83 -14.81 0.65
N LEU A 147 -13.48 -14.95 1.93
CA LEU A 147 -12.19 -14.53 2.47
C LEU A 147 -10.99 -14.99 1.64
N LEU A 148 -10.96 -16.27 1.25
CA LEU A 148 -9.84 -16.81 0.46
C LEU A 148 -9.75 -16.19 -0.94
N GLU A 149 -10.88 -15.95 -1.57
CA GLU A 149 -10.92 -15.29 -2.89
C GLU A 149 -10.51 -13.81 -2.77
N ASN A 150 -10.89 -13.14 -1.68
CA ASN A 150 -10.45 -11.78 -1.39
C ASN A 150 -8.92 -11.71 -1.21
N VAL A 151 -8.32 -12.64 -0.45
CA VAL A 151 -6.85 -12.71 -0.30
C VAL A 151 -6.16 -12.94 -1.64
N LYS A 152 -6.67 -13.83 -2.48
CA LYS A 152 -6.13 -14.08 -3.82
C LYS A 152 -6.24 -12.83 -4.71
N TRP A 153 -7.37 -12.16 -4.65
CA TRP A 153 -7.57 -10.91 -5.38
C TRP A 153 -6.57 -9.84 -4.96
N VAL A 154 -6.35 -9.65 -3.65
CA VAL A 154 -5.35 -8.71 -3.13
C VAL A 154 -3.95 -9.11 -3.59
N ALA A 155 -3.58 -10.40 -3.49
CA ALA A 155 -2.29 -10.88 -3.96
C ALA A 155 -2.04 -10.56 -5.45
N GLU A 156 -3.02 -10.77 -6.30
CA GLU A 156 -2.91 -10.57 -7.75
C GLU A 156 -2.96 -9.09 -8.13
N ASN A 157 -3.96 -8.34 -7.63
CA ASN A 157 -4.21 -6.98 -8.10
C ASN A 157 -3.38 -5.92 -7.36
N ALA A 158 -3.01 -6.16 -6.10
CA ALA A 158 -2.21 -5.21 -5.32
C ALA A 158 -0.72 -5.57 -5.27
N TYR A 159 -0.36 -6.84 -5.44
CA TYR A 159 1.03 -7.30 -5.26
C TYR A 159 1.62 -8.01 -6.48
N GLY A 160 0.84 -8.24 -7.54
CA GLY A 160 1.30 -8.90 -8.75
C GLY A 160 1.61 -10.39 -8.58
N VAL A 161 1.13 -11.02 -7.50
CA VAL A 161 1.28 -12.47 -7.28
C VAL A 161 0.04 -13.18 -7.82
N PRO A 162 0.14 -13.99 -8.89
CA PRO A 162 -1.02 -14.65 -9.48
C PRO A 162 -1.80 -15.47 -8.46
N ALA A 163 -3.13 -15.47 -8.54
CA ALA A 163 -4.02 -16.22 -7.64
C ALA A 163 -3.65 -17.70 -7.54
N SER A 164 -3.15 -18.30 -8.62
CA SER A 164 -2.68 -19.70 -8.67
C SER A 164 -1.41 -19.96 -7.84
N ARG A 165 -0.71 -18.90 -7.43
CA ARG A 165 0.53 -18.95 -6.63
C ARG A 165 0.29 -18.57 -5.17
N VAL A 166 -0.96 -18.39 -4.78
CA VAL A 166 -1.35 -18.29 -3.38
C VAL A 166 -1.45 -19.71 -2.81
N LEU A 167 -0.49 -20.07 -1.97
CA LEU A 167 -0.34 -21.38 -1.39
C LEU A 167 -0.93 -21.42 0.03
N LEU A 168 -1.37 -22.58 0.45
CA LEU A 168 -1.90 -22.80 1.81
C LEU A 168 -0.92 -23.66 2.60
N LYS A 169 -0.49 -23.18 3.77
CA LYS A 169 0.29 -23.98 4.71
C LYS A 169 -0.60 -25.05 5.35
N ASP A 170 0.00 -26.16 5.76
CA ASP A 170 -0.70 -27.18 6.55
C ASP A 170 -1.39 -26.56 7.77
N GLY A 171 -2.65 -26.91 7.99
CA GLY A 171 -3.49 -26.37 9.05
C GLY A 171 -4.16 -25.03 8.72
N PHE A 172 -3.90 -24.40 7.55
CA PHE A 172 -4.57 -23.16 7.18
C PHE A 172 -6.10 -23.35 7.09
N LEU A 173 -6.57 -24.39 6.42
CA LEU A 173 -8.00 -24.66 6.28
C LEU A 173 -8.68 -24.95 7.61
N ASP A 174 -7.99 -25.59 8.55
CA ASP A 174 -8.49 -25.78 9.91
C ASP A 174 -8.65 -24.46 10.65
N SER A 175 -7.68 -23.55 10.51
CA SER A 175 -7.78 -22.21 11.10
C SER A 175 -8.87 -21.35 10.45
N LEU A 176 -9.09 -21.51 9.14
CA LEU A 176 -10.18 -20.85 8.41
C LEU A 176 -11.55 -21.37 8.90
N GLY A 177 -11.71 -22.67 9.04
CA GLY A 177 -12.92 -23.29 9.58
C GLY A 177 -13.22 -22.82 11.01
N ALA A 178 -12.21 -22.81 11.89
CA ALA A 178 -12.36 -22.32 13.25
C ALA A 178 -12.74 -20.82 13.31
N ALA A 179 -12.19 -20.01 12.41
CA ALA A 179 -12.54 -18.59 12.29
C ALA A 179 -14.01 -18.40 11.85
N ASP A 180 -14.46 -19.19 10.88
CA ASP A 180 -15.84 -19.17 10.38
C ASP A 180 -16.83 -19.63 11.48
N ASP A 181 -16.51 -20.70 12.21
CA ASP A 181 -17.33 -21.17 13.34
C ASP A 181 -17.44 -20.11 14.46
N LEU A 182 -16.34 -19.39 14.75
CA LEU A 182 -16.34 -18.30 15.72
C LEU A 182 -17.23 -17.14 15.27
N CYS A 183 -17.17 -16.75 14.00
CA CYS A 183 -18.02 -15.72 13.44
C CYS A 183 -19.50 -16.13 13.50
N LYS A 184 -19.85 -17.35 13.08
CA LYS A 184 -21.22 -17.89 13.16
C LYS A 184 -21.75 -17.90 14.57
N ALA A 185 -20.95 -18.32 15.56
CA ALA A 185 -21.32 -18.29 16.96
C ALA A 185 -21.59 -16.89 17.49
N ALA A 186 -20.95 -15.86 16.90
CA ALA A 186 -21.19 -14.44 17.19
C ALA A 186 -22.32 -13.83 16.34
N GLY A 187 -22.99 -14.61 15.49
CA GLY A 187 -24.06 -14.11 14.59
C GLY A 187 -23.51 -13.27 13.43
N MET A 188 -22.28 -13.46 13.04
CA MET A 188 -21.57 -12.72 11.97
C MET A 188 -21.19 -13.66 10.82
N SER A 189 -20.92 -13.09 9.64
CA SER A 189 -20.24 -13.79 8.56
C SER A 189 -18.74 -13.45 8.57
N LEU A 190 -17.90 -14.43 8.34
CA LEU A 190 -16.46 -14.20 8.17
C LEU A 190 -16.17 -13.30 6.98
N ASP A 191 -16.96 -13.41 5.91
CA ASP A 191 -16.81 -12.65 4.68
C ASP A 191 -17.26 -11.17 4.81
N ASP A 192 -17.94 -10.82 5.91
CA ASP A 192 -18.32 -9.44 6.22
C ASP A 192 -17.23 -8.67 6.97
N LEU A 193 -16.15 -9.37 7.40
CA LEU A 193 -15.04 -8.74 8.12
C LEU A 193 -14.03 -8.11 7.16
N ALA A 194 -13.52 -6.95 7.53
CA ALA A 194 -12.48 -6.29 6.76
C ALA A 194 -11.17 -7.11 6.77
N LEU A 195 -10.67 -7.45 5.58
CA LEU A 195 -9.45 -8.21 5.42
C LEU A 195 -8.21 -7.39 5.79
N VAL A 196 -7.37 -7.94 6.62
CA VAL A 196 -6.01 -7.49 6.87
C VAL A 196 -5.04 -8.61 6.49
N ALA A 197 -4.38 -8.48 5.35
CA ALA A 197 -3.23 -9.32 5.02
C ALA A 197 -2.04 -8.86 5.86
N VAL A 198 -1.63 -9.66 6.85
CA VAL A 198 -0.60 -9.26 7.80
C VAL A 198 0.73 -9.11 7.08
N LYS A 199 1.32 -7.92 7.23
CA LYS A 199 2.55 -7.51 6.60
C LYS A 199 3.71 -8.46 6.87
N SER A 200 4.42 -8.75 5.81
CA SER A 200 5.73 -9.38 5.79
C SER A 200 6.79 -8.36 5.36
N PRO A 201 8.05 -8.46 5.85
CA PRO A 201 9.16 -7.68 5.31
C PRO A 201 9.38 -7.89 3.80
N ALA A 202 8.87 -9.01 3.29
CA ALA A 202 8.96 -9.43 1.89
C ALA A 202 7.74 -9.04 1.04
N THR A 203 7.02 -7.99 1.40
CA THR A 203 5.89 -7.44 0.60
C THR A 203 4.92 -8.51 0.09
N MET A 204 4.14 -9.14 0.96
CA MET A 204 3.19 -10.20 0.58
C MET A 204 3.76 -11.25 -0.40
N THR A 205 5.02 -11.65 -0.22
CA THR A 205 5.66 -12.75 -0.94
C THR A 205 6.44 -13.63 0.02
N ASP A 206 6.69 -14.89 -0.37
CA ASP A 206 7.57 -15.78 0.41
C ASP A 206 9.05 -15.42 0.20
N ASN A 207 9.38 -14.81 -0.95
CA ASN A 207 10.71 -14.36 -1.32
C ASN A 207 10.62 -13.13 -2.22
N ASP A 208 10.94 -11.97 -1.68
CA ASP A 208 10.92 -10.68 -2.38
C ASP A 208 12.01 -10.54 -3.46
N ARG A 209 13.06 -11.38 -3.39
CA ARG A 209 14.13 -11.44 -4.38
C ARG A 209 13.84 -12.36 -5.56
N ALA A 210 12.73 -13.10 -5.51
CA ALA A 210 12.33 -13.93 -6.63
C ALA A 210 11.89 -13.05 -7.82
N PRO A 211 12.14 -13.48 -9.07
CA PRO A 211 11.54 -12.86 -10.24
C PRO A 211 10.03 -12.73 -10.06
N GLU A 212 9.43 -11.67 -10.60
CA GLU A 212 8.01 -11.37 -10.39
C GLU A 212 7.11 -12.55 -10.80
N ASP A 213 7.45 -13.18 -11.91
CA ASP A 213 6.76 -14.34 -12.44
C ASP A 213 6.95 -15.64 -11.64
N GLU A 214 7.88 -15.66 -10.68
CA GLU A 214 8.15 -16.81 -9.79
C GLU A 214 7.66 -16.59 -8.36
N ARG A 215 7.20 -15.40 -8.00
CA ARG A 215 6.76 -15.07 -6.64
C ARG A 215 5.59 -15.92 -6.21
N THR A 216 5.63 -16.39 -4.97
CA THR A 216 4.55 -17.10 -4.27
C THR A 216 4.21 -16.38 -2.98
N VAL A 217 3.04 -16.62 -2.46
CA VAL A 217 2.65 -16.23 -1.11
C VAL A 217 2.00 -17.39 -0.40
N THR A 218 2.49 -17.74 0.79
CA THR A 218 1.97 -18.87 1.57
C THR A 218 1.19 -18.37 2.77
N LEU A 219 -0.11 -18.67 2.79
CA LEU A 219 -1.02 -18.34 3.87
C LEU A 219 -0.82 -19.31 5.03
N LYS A 220 -0.63 -18.79 6.25
CA LYS A 220 -0.28 -19.57 7.45
C LYS A 220 -1.48 -19.86 8.32
N LYS A 221 -2.27 -18.87 8.67
CA LYS A 221 -3.45 -18.98 9.53
C LYS A 221 -4.39 -17.78 9.41
N VAL A 222 -5.62 -17.97 9.86
CA VAL A 222 -6.63 -16.92 9.96
C VAL A 222 -6.86 -16.59 11.45
N GLU A 223 -6.99 -15.31 11.76
CA GLU A 223 -7.30 -14.79 13.11
C GLU A 223 -8.42 -13.76 13.02
N VAL A 224 -9.46 -13.95 13.82
CA VAL A 224 -10.63 -13.05 13.85
C VAL A 224 -10.52 -12.08 15.02
N HIS A 225 -10.74 -10.80 14.73
CA HIS A 225 -10.88 -9.72 15.70
C HIS A 225 -12.29 -9.14 15.61
N ALA A 226 -13.28 -9.94 15.99
CA ALA A 226 -14.71 -9.64 15.81
C ALA A 226 -15.11 -8.26 16.38
N GLY A 227 -14.59 -7.89 17.56
CA GLY A 227 -14.88 -6.60 18.17
C GLY A 227 -14.35 -5.39 17.39
N ALA A 228 -13.39 -5.60 16.48
CA ALA A 228 -12.87 -4.58 15.58
C ALA A 228 -13.42 -4.71 14.14
N GLY A 229 -14.25 -5.73 13.86
CA GLY A 229 -14.75 -5.99 12.52
C GLY A 229 -13.65 -6.44 11.53
N LEU A 230 -12.57 -7.08 12.01
CA LEU A 230 -11.40 -7.40 11.21
C LEU A 230 -11.12 -8.90 11.19
N VAL A 231 -10.61 -9.40 10.06
CA VAL A 231 -10.01 -10.71 9.91
C VAL A 231 -8.57 -10.57 9.43
N HIS A 232 -7.62 -11.16 10.17
CA HIS A 232 -6.21 -11.19 9.80
C HIS A 232 -5.88 -12.51 9.11
N VAL A 233 -5.23 -12.43 7.96
CA VAL A 233 -4.63 -13.56 7.28
C VAL A 233 -3.12 -13.46 7.40
N ASN A 234 -2.54 -14.28 8.26
CA ASN A 234 -1.11 -14.33 8.49
C ASN A 234 -0.40 -15.10 7.37
N LEU A 235 0.71 -14.55 6.89
CA LEU A 235 1.61 -15.19 5.93
C LEU A 235 2.73 -15.95 6.66
N THR A 236 3.40 -16.87 5.98
CA THR A 236 4.59 -17.55 6.55
C THR A 236 5.71 -16.61 6.90
N THR A 237 5.83 -15.51 6.15
CA THR A 237 6.82 -14.43 6.34
C THR A 237 6.33 -13.31 7.27
N SER A 238 5.10 -13.38 7.77
CA SER A 238 4.60 -12.39 8.74
C SER A 238 5.43 -12.42 10.02
N LEU A 239 5.83 -11.23 10.48
CA LEU A 239 6.45 -11.09 11.78
C LEU A 239 5.44 -11.51 12.86
N THR A 240 5.77 -12.55 13.62
CA THR A 240 5.00 -12.89 14.82
C THR A 240 5.38 -11.92 15.92
N THR A 241 4.43 -11.12 16.37
CA THR A 241 4.53 -10.38 17.63
C THR A 241 4.34 -11.29 18.81
#